data_7c07ccad9bbddcbf1fcf0f48634d4bb3
#
_entry.id   7c07ccad9bbddcbf1fcf0f48634d4bb3
#
_cell.length_a   1.000
_cell.length_b   1.000
_cell.length_c   1.000
_cell.angle_alpha   90.00
_cell.angle_beta   90.00
_cell.angle_gamma   90.00
#
_symmetry.space_group_name_H-M   'P 1'
#
loop_
_entity.id
_entity.type
_entity.pdbx_description
1 polymer ?
#
loop_
_entity_poly.entity_id
_entity_poly.type
_entity_poly.pdbx_seq_one_letter_code
_entity_poly.pdbx_strand_id
1 'polypeptide(L)'
;MRGTGNWSCRPYHPALYDGSDIYICRIAPGADRIEAEWLYEYGGEHDPVLRLRKRGGTGFTEIPVAGTSHMITGLEPDTDYEFMLTDGEHFSRLRLARTGKPVGVVINYLHPDDDAYGFSGHTLGSPSLLKLPSGALLAGMDLYSNGYPQNLELIFRSDDGGESWHYVSELMPCFWGKLFYHRGALYIIGCSTEYGDLLIGRSDDEGVTWKAPTPIFRGSCNSFFPGFANCPTPVVY
;
A
#
# COMPACT_ATOMS: atom_id res chain seq x y z
N MET A 1 -15.86 1.59 -0.04
CA MET A 1 -14.63 2.36 0.21
C MET A 1 -13.92 1.74 1.40
N ARG A 2 -12.87 0.99 1.13
CA ARG A 2 -11.91 0.56 2.16
C ARG A 2 -10.83 1.64 2.21
N GLY A 3 -11.09 2.74 2.81
CA GLY A 3 -10.14 3.81 2.86
C GLY A 3 -9.57 3.97 4.25
N THR A 4 -8.72 4.93 4.37
CA THR A 4 -8.18 5.42 5.64
C THR A 4 -9.27 5.83 6.62
N GLY A 5 -10.53 5.75 6.18
CA GLY A 5 -11.70 5.98 7.01
C GLY A 5 -11.59 7.26 7.82
N ASN A 6 -11.41 7.10 9.10
CA ASN A 6 -11.33 8.19 10.06
C ASN A 6 -9.90 8.69 10.32
N TRP A 7 -8.86 8.13 9.67
CA TRP A 7 -7.48 8.52 9.94
C TRP A 7 -7.16 9.91 9.39
N SER A 8 -7.52 10.20 8.16
CA SER A 8 -7.32 11.53 7.58
C SER A 8 -8.61 12.37 7.59
N CYS A 9 -8.47 13.69 7.53
CA CYS A 9 -9.60 14.60 7.38
C CYS A 9 -10.35 14.40 6.06
N ARG A 10 -9.73 13.73 5.10
CA ARG A 10 -10.33 13.29 3.83
C ARG A 10 -9.87 11.86 3.58
N PRO A 11 -10.78 10.95 3.23
CA PRO A 11 -10.38 9.68 2.67
C PRO A 11 -9.46 9.97 1.49
N TYR A 12 -8.23 9.49 1.55
CA TYR A 12 -7.33 9.58 0.43
C TYR A 12 -7.29 8.23 -0.26
N HIS A 13 -7.51 8.29 -1.56
CA HIS A 13 -7.39 7.13 -2.41
C HIS A 13 -6.76 7.58 -3.74
N PRO A 14 -5.67 6.98 -4.22
CA PRO A 14 -5.02 7.41 -5.45
C PRO A 14 -5.97 7.52 -6.64
N ALA A 15 -6.91 6.59 -6.77
CA ALA A 15 -7.92 6.60 -7.82
C ALA A 15 -8.79 7.86 -7.84
N LEU A 16 -9.08 8.47 -6.70
CA LEU A 16 -9.91 9.66 -6.60
C LEU A 16 -9.22 10.95 -7.09
N TYR A 17 -7.90 10.93 -7.25
CA TYR A 17 -7.13 12.10 -7.65
C TYR A 17 -6.85 12.18 -9.15
N ASP A 18 -6.83 11.07 -9.83
CA ASP A 18 -6.53 10.98 -11.25
C ASP A 18 -7.69 10.49 -12.12
N GLY A 19 -8.87 10.31 -11.50
CA GLY A 19 -10.08 9.88 -12.17
C GLY A 19 -10.12 8.38 -12.47
N SER A 20 -9.19 7.59 -11.91
CA SER A 20 -9.27 6.13 -11.99
C SER A 20 -10.20 5.59 -10.91
N ASP A 21 -11.01 4.60 -11.28
CA ASP A 21 -12.06 4.02 -10.41
C ASP A 21 -11.68 2.64 -9.89
N ILE A 22 -10.56 2.09 -10.36
CA ILE A 22 -10.01 0.81 -9.92
C ILE A 22 -8.64 1.08 -9.31
N TYR A 23 -8.46 0.74 -8.04
CA TYR A 23 -7.22 0.96 -7.32
C TYR A 23 -6.44 -0.34 -7.15
N ILE A 24 -5.32 -0.50 -7.85
CA ILE A 24 -4.38 -1.61 -7.64
C ILE A 24 -3.59 -1.33 -6.37
N CYS A 25 -3.97 -1.97 -5.28
CA CYS A 25 -3.48 -1.72 -3.92
C CYS A 25 -2.29 -2.60 -3.52
N ARG A 26 -2.07 -3.74 -4.21
CA ARG A 26 -0.94 -4.63 -3.95
C ARG A 26 -0.43 -5.25 -5.25
N ILE A 27 0.88 -5.38 -5.35
CA ILE A 27 1.59 -6.07 -6.43
C ILE A 27 2.66 -6.94 -5.80
N ALA A 28 2.72 -8.22 -6.19
CA ALA A 28 3.76 -9.14 -5.73
C ALA A 28 4.33 -9.95 -6.90
N PRO A 29 5.45 -9.50 -7.50
CA PRO A 29 6.11 -10.23 -8.56
C PRO A 29 6.86 -11.47 -8.02
N GLY A 30 6.87 -12.51 -8.83
CA GLY A 30 7.67 -13.72 -8.65
C GLY A 30 8.61 -13.94 -9.84
N ALA A 31 9.19 -15.13 -9.94
CA ALA A 31 10.15 -15.46 -10.99
C ALA A 31 9.56 -15.29 -12.40
N ASP A 32 8.34 -15.78 -12.61
CA ASP A 32 7.63 -15.83 -13.89
C ASP A 32 6.15 -15.47 -13.77
N ARG A 33 5.80 -14.72 -12.73
CA ARG A 33 4.43 -14.37 -12.39
C ARG A 33 4.36 -13.01 -11.72
N ILE A 34 3.16 -12.41 -11.74
CA ILE A 34 2.82 -11.19 -10.98
C ILE A 34 1.45 -11.42 -10.35
N GLU A 35 1.36 -11.31 -9.04
CA GLU A 35 0.09 -11.26 -8.32
C GLU A 35 -0.31 -9.79 -8.17
N ALA A 36 -1.56 -9.46 -8.51
CA ALA A 36 -2.13 -8.13 -8.32
C ALA A 36 -3.43 -8.23 -7.52
N GLU A 37 -3.63 -7.26 -6.62
CA GLU A 37 -4.85 -7.10 -5.83
C GLU A 37 -5.36 -5.68 -6.00
N TRP A 38 -6.70 -5.51 -6.07
CA TRP A 38 -7.32 -4.21 -6.34
C TRP A 38 -8.63 -4.03 -5.60
N LEU A 39 -9.08 -2.78 -5.55
CA LEU A 39 -10.37 -2.35 -5.01
C LEU A 39 -11.14 -1.62 -6.10
N TYR A 40 -12.48 -1.73 -6.06
CA TYR A 40 -13.38 -0.95 -6.88
C TYR A 40 -13.90 0.24 -6.07
N GLU A 41 -13.83 1.45 -6.67
CA GLU A 41 -14.33 2.69 -6.07
C GLU A 41 -15.72 3.08 -6.58
N TYR A 42 -16.33 2.21 -7.37
CA TYR A 42 -17.68 2.37 -7.91
C TYR A 42 -18.54 1.15 -7.56
N GLY A 43 -19.85 1.35 -7.56
CA GLY A 43 -20.83 0.30 -7.28
C GLY A 43 -21.28 -0.42 -8.55
N GLY A 44 -21.96 -1.56 -8.37
CA GLY A 44 -22.51 -2.38 -9.45
C GLY A 44 -21.77 -3.70 -9.65
N GLU A 45 -22.03 -4.35 -10.77
CA GLU A 45 -21.30 -5.55 -11.19
C GLU A 45 -19.95 -5.15 -11.78
N HIS A 46 -18.94 -5.99 -11.54
CA HIS A 46 -17.58 -5.75 -12.00
C HIS A 46 -17.15 -6.90 -12.92
N ASP A 47 -16.86 -6.57 -14.16
CA ASP A 47 -16.37 -7.50 -15.18
C ASP A 47 -15.10 -6.95 -15.84
N PRO A 48 -14.02 -6.75 -15.08
CA PRO A 48 -12.82 -6.12 -15.59
C PRO A 48 -11.98 -7.07 -16.44
N VAL A 49 -11.23 -6.44 -17.33
CA VAL A 49 -10.17 -7.06 -18.11
C VAL A 49 -8.85 -6.49 -17.62
N LEU A 50 -7.91 -7.39 -17.31
CA LEU A 50 -6.52 -7.00 -17.05
C LEU A 50 -5.81 -6.90 -18.40
N ARG A 51 -5.27 -5.73 -18.71
CA ARG A 51 -4.44 -5.45 -19.88
C ARG A 51 -2.98 -5.52 -19.47
N LEU A 52 -2.22 -6.38 -20.12
CA LEU A 52 -0.82 -6.64 -19.85
C LEU A 52 0.03 -6.49 -21.11
N ARG A 53 1.23 -5.92 -20.96
CA ARG A 53 2.27 -5.95 -22.00
C ARG A 53 3.66 -5.93 -21.38
N LYS A 54 4.67 -6.34 -22.13
CA LYS A 54 6.07 -5.99 -21.79
C LYS A 54 6.23 -4.48 -21.90
N ARG A 55 7.00 -3.91 -21.01
CA ARG A 55 7.27 -2.47 -21.00
C ARG A 55 7.79 -1.99 -22.35
N GLY A 56 7.18 -0.92 -22.86
CA GLY A 56 7.51 -0.37 -24.18
C GLY A 56 6.97 -1.15 -25.38
N GLY A 57 6.21 -2.23 -25.15
CA GLY A 57 5.52 -2.96 -26.22
C GLY A 57 4.37 -2.16 -26.83
N THR A 58 3.96 -2.52 -28.05
CA THR A 58 2.94 -1.78 -28.81
C THR A 58 1.50 -2.26 -28.60
N GLY A 59 1.29 -3.44 -28.03
CA GLY A 59 -0.05 -4.01 -27.84
C GLY A 59 -0.22 -4.61 -26.46
N PHE A 60 -1.46 -4.58 -25.95
CA PHE A 60 -1.83 -5.26 -24.74
C PHE A 60 -2.45 -6.63 -25.04
N THR A 61 -2.08 -7.61 -24.22
CA THR A 61 -2.85 -8.84 -24.08
C THR A 61 -3.95 -8.60 -23.05
N GLU A 62 -5.17 -9.00 -23.36
CA GLU A 62 -6.32 -8.88 -22.49
C GLU A 62 -6.59 -10.22 -21.78
N ILE A 63 -6.74 -10.17 -20.48
CA ILE A 63 -6.97 -11.31 -19.61
C ILE A 63 -8.27 -11.03 -18.84
N PRO A 64 -9.38 -11.75 -19.10
CA PRO A 64 -10.57 -11.64 -18.27
C PRO A 64 -10.25 -12.05 -16.83
N VAL A 65 -10.66 -11.24 -15.87
CA VAL A 65 -10.42 -11.49 -14.45
C VAL A 65 -11.71 -11.33 -13.65
N ALA A 66 -11.78 -11.98 -12.50
CA ALA A 66 -12.94 -11.90 -11.60
C ALA A 66 -12.49 -11.62 -10.18
N GLY A 67 -13.37 -11.01 -9.40
CA GLY A 67 -13.08 -10.67 -8.00
C GLY A 67 -12.14 -9.49 -7.86
N THR A 68 -11.27 -9.52 -6.87
CA THR A 68 -10.37 -8.41 -6.48
C THR A 68 -8.90 -8.79 -6.48
N SER A 69 -8.53 -9.92 -7.04
CA SER A 69 -7.14 -10.36 -7.19
C SER A 69 -6.95 -11.29 -8.37
N HIS A 70 -5.76 -11.30 -8.95
CA HIS A 70 -5.39 -12.23 -10.02
C HIS A 70 -3.90 -12.53 -10.02
N MET A 71 -3.56 -13.79 -10.32
CA MET A 71 -2.19 -14.26 -10.55
C MET A 71 -1.93 -14.37 -12.04
N ILE A 72 -1.16 -13.44 -12.58
CA ILE A 72 -0.67 -13.46 -13.96
C ILE A 72 0.51 -14.43 -14.01
N THR A 73 0.45 -15.46 -14.86
CA THR A 73 1.48 -16.50 -14.96
C THR A 73 2.06 -16.63 -16.37
N GLY A 74 3.16 -17.36 -16.52
CA GLY A 74 3.79 -17.60 -17.81
C GLY A 74 4.56 -16.39 -18.34
N LEU A 75 4.99 -15.51 -17.45
CA LEU A 75 5.77 -14.34 -17.78
C LEU A 75 7.25 -14.69 -17.97
N GLU A 76 7.96 -13.91 -18.78
CA GLU A 76 9.40 -14.03 -18.88
C GLU A 76 10.07 -13.54 -17.60
N PRO A 77 11.09 -14.26 -17.08
CA PRO A 77 11.88 -13.81 -15.95
C PRO A 77 12.62 -12.49 -16.23
N ASP A 78 12.95 -11.77 -15.17
CA ASP A 78 13.76 -10.54 -15.20
C ASP A 78 13.28 -9.48 -16.20
N THR A 79 11.94 -9.41 -16.41
CA THR A 79 11.30 -8.60 -17.43
C THR A 79 10.34 -7.59 -16.81
N ASP A 80 10.37 -6.35 -17.29
CA ASP A 80 9.44 -5.29 -16.90
C ASP A 80 8.13 -5.41 -17.67
N TYR A 81 7.03 -5.39 -16.93
CA TYR A 81 5.67 -5.43 -17.46
C TYR A 81 4.89 -4.19 -17.05
N GLU A 82 4.04 -3.74 -17.96
CA GLU A 82 3.02 -2.72 -17.74
C GLU A 82 1.65 -3.40 -17.75
N PHE A 83 0.81 -3.07 -16.76
CA PHE A 83 -0.54 -3.60 -16.71
C PHE A 83 -1.53 -2.61 -16.07
N MET A 84 -2.79 -2.76 -16.44
CA MET A 84 -3.91 -2.00 -15.91
C MET A 84 -5.18 -2.83 -15.94
N LEU A 85 -6.18 -2.39 -15.20
CA LEU A 85 -7.53 -2.96 -15.19
C LEU A 85 -8.51 -1.99 -15.84
N THR A 86 -9.47 -2.53 -16.59
CA THR A 86 -10.59 -1.76 -17.15
C THR A 86 -11.79 -2.66 -17.43
N ASP A 87 -12.99 -2.13 -17.30
CA ASP A 87 -14.24 -2.73 -17.79
C ASP A 87 -14.76 -2.02 -19.06
N GLY A 88 -13.95 -1.09 -19.61
CA GLY A 88 -14.28 -0.28 -20.78
C GLY A 88 -14.80 1.12 -20.42
N GLU A 89 -15.40 1.29 -19.24
CA GLU A 89 -15.89 2.58 -18.72
C GLU A 89 -15.00 3.08 -17.59
N HIS A 90 -14.61 2.17 -16.68
CA HIS A 90 -13.76 2.43 -15.54
C HIS A 90 -12.37 1.85 -15.77
N PHE A 91 -11.35 2.44 -15.16
CA PHE A 91 -9.96 2.00 -15.32
C PHE A 91 -9.10 2.27 -14.10
N SER A 92 -8.05 1.46 -13.95
CA SER A 92 -6.97 1.71 -13.00
C SER A 92 -5.88 2.59 -13.63
N ARG A 93 -4.98 3.11 -12.81
CA ARG A 93 -3.69 3.58 -13.30
C ARG A 93 -2.91 2.45 -13.98
N LEU A 94 -2.06 2.81 -14.93
CA LEU A 94 -1.04 1.91 -15.46
C LEU A 94 0.00 1.66 -14.36
N ARG A 95 0.25 0.38 -14.06
CA ARG A 95 1.22 -0.05 -13.05
C ARG A 95 2.38 -0.76 -13.72
N LEU A 96 3.51 -0.74 -13.04
CA LEU A 96 4.74 -1.41 -13.48
C LEU A 96 5.14 -2.49 -12.48
N ALA A 97 5.58 -3.64 -13.00
CA ALA A 97 6.21 -4.67 -12.19
C ALA A 97 7.31 -5.39 -12.97
N ARG A 98 8.40 -5.73 -12.28
CA ARG A 98 9.48 -6.53 -12.81
C ARG A 98 9.40 -7.93 -12.26
N THR A 99 9.30 -8.94 -13.13
CA THR A 99 9.46 -10.34 -12.76
C THR A 99 10.90 -10.61 -12.35
N GLY A 100 11.10 -11.58 -11.46
CA GLY A 100 12.41 -12.01 -10.98
C GLY A 100 12.27 -12.88 -9.75
N LYS A 101 13.27 -13.70 -9.47
CA LYS A 101 13.23 -14.58 -8.29
C LYS A 101 13.40 -13.75 -7.01
N PRO A 102 12.37 -13.63 -6.17
CA PRO A 102 12.46 -12.86 -4.93
C PRO A 102 13.31 -13.59 -3.89
N VAL A 103 13.86 -12.84 -2.95
CA VAL A 103 14.43 -13.39 -1.71
C VAL A 103 13.32 -13.42 -0.67
N GLY A 104 12.74 -14.58 -0.41
CA GLY A 104 11.60 -14.74 0.49
C GLY A 104 10.25 -14.40 -0.16
N VAL A 105 9.28 -14.02 0.67
CA VAL A 105 7.92 -13.69 0.26
C VAL A 105 7.80 -12.18 0.01
N VAL A 106 7.27 -11.80 -1.15
CA VAL A 106 7.01 -10.40 -1.48
C VAL A 106 5.66 -9.98 -0.86
N ILE A 107 5.68 -9.09 0.11
CA ILE A 107 4.47 -8.53 0.71
C ILE A 107 3.82 -7.57 -0.27
N ASN A 108 4.58 -6.59 -0.74
CA ASN A 108 4.18 -5.63 -1.76
C ASN A 108 5.41 -5.18 -2.55
N TYR A 109 5.18 -4.65 -3.74
CA TYR A 109 6.23 -4.19 -4.64
C TYR A 109 5.84 -2.86 -5.29
N LEU A 110 6.79 -1.98 -5.42
CA LEU A 110 6.69 -0.76 -6.20
C LEU A 110 7.87 -0.68 -7.15
N HIS A 111 7.60 -0.61 -8.45
CA HIS A 111 8.64 -0.43 -9.44
C HIS A 111 9.23 0.98 -9.33
N PRO A 112 10.55 1.18 -9.46
CA PRO A 112 11.18 2.49 -9.31
C PRO A 112 10.62 3.58 -10.24
N ASP A 113 10.12 3.19 -11.41
CA ASP A 113 9.53 4.09 -12.40
C ASP A 113 7.98 4.11 -12.36
N ASP A 114 7.35 3.46 -11.37
CA ASP A 114 5.91 3.53 -11.17
C ASP A 114 5.57 4.79 -10.39
N ASP A 115 4.76 5.67 -10.96
CA ASP A 115 4.38 6.94 -10.36
C ASP A 115 3.01 6.93 -9.66
N ALA A 116 2.44 5.75 -9.45
CA ALA A 116 1.13 5.62 -8.82
C ALA A 116 1.03 6.32 -7.45
N TYR A 117 2.14 6.42 -6.76
CA TYR A 117 2.27 7.08 -5.46
C TYR A 117 3.14 8.35 -5.51
N GLY A 118 3.33 8.94 -6.69
CA GLY A 118 4.18 10.12 -6.87
C GLY A 118 3.81 11.34 -5.99
N PHE A 119 2.62 11.36 -5.42
CA PHE A 119 2.21 12.35 -4.41
C PHE A 119 2.79 12.11 -3.01
N SER A 120 3.36 10.94 -2.73
CA SER A 120 3.95 10.58 -1.44
C SER A 120 5.39 10.10 -1.56
N GLY A 121 5.71 9.27 -2.56
CA GLY A 121 7.05 8.75 -2.80
C GLY A 121 7.07 7.66 -3.87
N HIS A 122 8.26 7.19 -4.24
CA HIS A 122 8.47 6.16 -5.28
C HIS A 122 9.14 4.89 -4.74
N THR A 123 9.35 4.78 -3.44
CA THR A 123 10.04 3.63 -2.83
C THR A 123 9.27 3.19 -1.59
N LEU A 124 9.14 1.89 -1.39
CA LEU A 124 8.62 1.33 -0.15
C LEU A 124 9.72 1.32 0.92
N GLY A 125 9.39 1.80 2.11
CA GLY A 125 10.35 1.94 3.21
C GLY A 125 9.80 1.58 4.57
N SER A 126 10.61 1.81 5.60
CA SER A 126 10.29 1.79 7.04
C SER A 126 9.43 0.61 7.51
N PRO A 127 9.79 -0.65 7.22
CA PRO A 127 8.92 -1.79 7.48
C PRO A 127 8.59 -1.93 8.97
N SER A 128 7.33 -2.25 9.26
CA SER A 128 6.84 -2.64 10.57
C SER A 128 6.20 -4.02 10.47
N LEU A 129 6.51 -4.93 11.38
CA LEU A 129 5.91 -6.26 11.43
C LEU A 129 5.39 -6.53 12.84
N LEU A 130 4.15 -6.98 12.94
CA LEU A 130 3.47 -7.28 14.19
C LEU A 130 2.73 -8.60 14.08
N LYS A 131 2.88 -9.48 15.09
CA LYS A 131 2.03 -10.63 15.28
C LYS A 131 0.88 -10.27 16.23
N LEU A 132 -0.35 -10.46 15.77
CA LEU A 132 -1.56 -10.22 16.55
C LEU A 132 -1.84 -11.40 17.51
N PRO A 133 -2.65 -11.21 18.58
CA PRO A 133 -3.11 -12.30 19.43
C PRO A 133 -3.92 -13.37 18.70
N SER A 134 -4.59 -13.00 17.60
CA SER A 134 -5.28 -13.95 16.70
C SER A 134 -4.33 -14.92 16.00
N GLY A 135 -3.02 -14.61 15.98
CA GLY A 135 -1.99 -15.34 15.24
C GLY A 135 -1.67 -14.74 13.89
N ALA A 136 -2.52 -13.87 13.36
CA ALA A 136 -2.26 -13.17 12.11
C ALA A 136 -1.05 -12.24 12.21
N LEU A 137 -0.39 -12.00 11.08
CA LEU A 137 0.68 -11.03 10.96
C LEU A 137 0.16 -9.76 10.27
N LEU A 138 0.57 -8.61 10.75
CA LEU A 138 0.40 -7.34 10.05
C LEU A 138 1.75 -6.78 9.65
N ALA A 139 1.84 -6.27 8.42
CA ALA A 139 3.00 -5.55 7.93
C ALA A 139 2.59 -4.13 7.54
N GLY A 140 3.33 -3.14 8.01
CA GLY A 140 3.23 -1.75 7.59
C GLY A 140 4.44 -1.38 6.74
N MET A 141 4.26 -0.52 5.75
CA MET A 141 5.33 0.09 4.97
C MET A 141 4.90 1.44 4.42
N ASP A 142 5.78 2.40 4.48
CA ASP A 142 5.52 3.73 3.97
C ASP A 142 6.10 3.98 2.58
N LEU A 143 5.70 5.09 1.99
CA LEU A 143 6.23 5.63 0.75
C LEU A 143 7.32 6.64 1.07
N TYR A 144 8.50 6.42 0.50
CA TYR A 144 9.68 7.25 0.69
C TYR A 144 10.24 7.74 -0.64
N SER A 145 10.63 9.00 -0.70
CA SER A 145 11.57 9.56 -1.69
C SER A 145 11.94 10.98 -1.31
N ASN A 146 13.21 11.35 -1.44
CA ASN A 146 13.66 12.70 -1.21
C ASN A 146 12.90 13.72 -2.05
N GLY A 147 12.42 14.80 -1.42
CA GLY A 147 11.67 15.87 -2.08
C GLY A 147 10.18 15.59 -2.27
N TYR A 148 9.69 14.47 -1.75
CA TYR A 148 8.27 14.11 -1.75
C TYR A 148 7.66 14.26 -0.35
N PRO A 149 6.32 14.32 -0.23
CA PRO A 149 5.65 14.50 1.06
C PRO A 149 5.87 13.39 2.08
N GLN A 150 6.11 12.14 1.66
CA GLN A 150 6.40 11.00 2.55
C GLN A 150 5.34 10.89 3.65
N ASN A 151 4.11 10.62 3.30
CA ASN A 151 2.97 10.71 4.21
C ASN A 151 1.91 9.62 4.03
N LEU A 152 2.25 8.52 3.35
CA LEU A 152 1.35 7.38 3.15
C LEU A 152 1.97 6.11 3.71
N GLU A 153 1.24 5.44 4.59
CA GLU A 153 1.54 4.11 5.13
C GLU A 153 0.55 3.10 4.58
N LEU A 154 1.04 1.98 4.09
CA LEU A 154 0.25 0.86 3.58
C LEU A 154 0.27 -0.30 4.57
N ILE A 155 -0.86 -0.92 4.83
CA ILE A 155 -1.02 -2.03 5.79
C ILE A 155 -1.43 -3.30 5.04
N PHE A 156 -0.72 -4.38 5.32
CA PHE A 156 -0.95 -5.71 4.76
C PHE A 156 -1.12 -6.74 5.87
N ARG A 157 -1.82 -7.84 5.57
CA ARG A 157 -2.12 -8.92 6.51
C ARG A 157 -1.78 -10.27 5.91
N SER A 158 -1.30 -11.16 6.76
CA SER A 158 -1.16 -12.60 6.50
C SER A 158 -1.86 -13.39 7.60
N ASP A 159 -2.65 -14.38 7.20
CA ASP A 159 -3.34 -15.29 8.11
C ASP A 159 -2.72 -16.71 8.12
N ASP A 160 -1.65 -16.93 7.35
CA ASP A 160 -0.97 -18.21 7.13
C ASP A 160 0.51 -18.23 7.58
N GLY A 161 0.87 -17.32 8.47
CA GLY A 161 2.25 -17.26 9.00
C GLY A 161 3.25 -16.55 8.09
N GLY A 162 2.78 -15.80 7.11
CA GLY A 162 3.59 -14.98 6.20
C GLY A 162 3.82 -15.62 4.83
N GLU A 163 3.12 -16.71 4.52
CA GLU A 163 3.23 -17.38 3.22
C GLU A 163 2.50 -16.61 2.13
N SER A 164 1.33 -16.01 2.46
CA SER A 164 0.61 -15.08 1.59
C SER A 164 0.21 -13.81 2.33
N TRP A 165 0.03 -12.75 1.55
CA TRP A 165 -0.30 -11.41 2.07
C TRP A 165 -1.39 -10.77 1.22
N HIS A 166 -2.24 -9.98 1.87
CA HIS A 166 -3.26 -9.18 1.20
C HIS A 166 -3.31 -7.75 1.78
N TYR A 167 -3.79 -6.83 0.98
CA TYR A 167 -3.99 -5.44 1.39
C TYR A 167 -5.12 -5.34 2.40
N VAL A 168 -4.94 -4.48 3.42
CA VAL A 168 -5.95 -4.24 4.46
C VAL A 168 -6.44 -2.80 4.43
N SER A 169 -5.53 -1.85 4.55
CA SER A 169 -5.84 -0.42 4.63
C SER A 169 -4.62 0.44 4.37
N GLU A 170 -4.84 1.73 4.26
CA GLU A 170 -3.79 2.73 4.17
C GLU A 170 -4.07 3.90 5.11
N LEU A 171 -3.02 4.57 5.54
CA LEU A 171 -3.09 5.66 6.51
C LEU A 171 -2.40 6.90 5.95
N MET A 172 -3.15 8.00 5.89
CA MET A 172 -2.64 9.29 5.47
C MET A 172 -3.26 10.39 6.35
N PRO A 173 -2.43 11.26 6.96
CA PRO A 173 -0.97 11.30 6.87
C PRO A 173 -0.33 10.32 7.86
N CYS A 174 0.54 9.44 7.39
CA CYS A 174 1.38 8.59 8.24
C CYS A 174 2.71 8.28 7.54
N PHE A 175 3.81 8.40 8.28
CA PHE A 175 5.17 8.14 7.84
C PHE A 175 5.96 7.50 8.98
N TRP A 176 6.78 6.50 8.64
CA TRP A 176 7.49 5.68 9.61
C TRP A 176 6.57 5.07 10.66
N GLY A 177 5.45 4.53 10.23
CA GLY A 177 4.46 3.92 11.08
C GLY A 177 4.99 2.68 11.79
N LYS A 178 4.80 2.62 13.10
CA LYS A 178 5.13 1.44 13.91
C LYS A 178 3.85 0.86 14.51
N LEU A 179 3.51 -0.34 14.06
CA LEU A 179 2.39 -1.11 14.58
C LEU A 179 2.72 -1.73 15.94
N PHE A 180 1.78 -1.70 16.88
CA PHE A 180 1.85 -2.42 18.14
C PHE A 180 0.47 -2.76 18.67
N TYR A 181 0.38 -3.85 19.45
CA TYR A 181 -0.87 -4.27 20.07
C TYR A 181 -0.82 -4.02 21.56
N HIS A 182 -1.82 -3.36 22.13
CA HIS A 182 -1.87 -3.06 23.55
C HIS A 182 -3.30 -3.08 24.08
N ARG A 183 -3.53 -3.80 25.21
CA ARG A 183 -4.81 -3.84 25.93
C ARG A 183 -6.03 -4.06 25.03
N GLY A 184 -5.95 -5.03 24.13
CA GLY A 184 -7.08 -5.44 23.30
C GLY A 184 -7.31 -4.61 22.03
N ALA A 185 -6.40 -3.70 21.67
CA ALA A 185 -6.49 -2.89 20.47
C ALA A 185 -5.16 -2.81 19.73
N LEU A 186 -5.24 -2.60 18.42
CA LEU A 186 -4.10 -2.30 17.56
C LEU A 186 -3.86 -0.79 17.55
N TYR A 187 -2.61 -0.42 17.60
CA TYR A 187 -2.17 0.96 17.50
C TYR A 187 -1.09 1.09 16.43
N ILE A 188 -0.96 2.31 15.92
CA ILE A 188 0.18 2.73 15.13
C ILE A 188 0.69 4.07 15.67
N ILE A 189 2.00 4.22 15.79
CA ILE A 189 2.66 5.49 16.09
C ILE A 189 3.53 5.84 14.89
N GLY A 190 3.44 7.07 14.39
CA GLY A 190 4.18 7.54 13.24
C GLY A 190 4.19 9.06 13.15
N CYS A 191 4.90 9.59 12.18
CA CYS A 191 4.91 11.02 11.88
C CYS A 191 3.89 11.36 10.79
N SER A 192 3.37 12.57 10.77
CA SER A 192 2.47 13.01 9.69
C SER A 192 3.19 13.11 8.34
N THR A 193 4.47 13.40 8.37
CA THR A 193 5.43 13.42 7.28
C THR A 193 6.84 13.40 7.88
N GLU A 194 7.89 13.33 7.08
CA GLU A 194 9.25 13.51 7.60
C GLU A 194 9.35 14.84 8.37
N TYR A 195 9.79 14.78 9.63
CA TYR A 195 9.82 15.91 10.58
C TYR A 195 8.46 16.57 10.89
N GLY A 196 7.36 15.87 10.63
CA GLY A 196 6.02 16.36 10.93
C GLY A 196 5.56 16.14 12.38
N ASP A 197 4.25 16.16 12.58
CA ASP A 197 3.61 15.87 13.86
C ASP A 197 3.82 14.39 14.24
N LEU A 198 4.04 14.10 15.52
CA LEU A 198 4.01 12.73 16.04
C LEU A 198 2.56 12.35 16.33
N LEU A 199 2.08 11.32 15.66
CA LEU A 199 0.70 10.86 15.68
C LEU A 199 0.59 9.47 16.31
N ILE A 200 -0.52 9.20 16.98
CA ILE A 200 -0.93 7.85 17.36
C ILE A 200 -2.33 7.59 16.86
N GLY A 201 -2.52 6.45 16.20
CA GLY A 201 -3.81 5.96 15.73
C GLY A 201 -4.20 4.67 16.43
N ARG A 202 -5.50 4.36 16.43
CA ARG A 202 -6.05 3.16 17.03
C ARG A 202 -7.03 2.48 16.06
N SER A 203 -6.94 1.17 16.00
CA SER A 203 -7.89 0.28 15.35
C SER A 203 -8.44 -0.72 16.36
N ASP A 204 -9.75 -0.97 16.31
CA ASP A 204 -10.42 -1.97 17.15
C ASP A 204 -10.76 -3.24 16.34
N ASP A 205 -10.42 -3.30 15.06
CA ASP A 205 -10.73 -4.37 14.09
C ASP A 205 -9.49 -4.87 13.33
N GLU A 206 -8.34 -4.94 14.03
CA GLU A 206 -7.08 -5.47 13.52
C GLU A 206 -6.56 -4.76 12.25
N GLY A 207 -6.79 -3.45 12.14
CA GLY A 207 -6.24 -2.61 11.07
C GLY A 207 -7.16 -2.40 9.87
N VAL A 208 -8.38 -2.94 9.88
CA VAL A 208 -9.35 -2.75 8.79
C VAL A 208 -9.86 -1.31 8.76
N THR A 209 -10.19 -0.76 9.93
CA THR A 209 -10.55 0.65 10.08
C THR A 209 -9.76 1.31 11.21
N TRP A 210 -9.58 2.61 11.11
CA TRP A 210 -8.80 3.39 12.06
C TRP A 210 -9.58 4.60 12.56
N LYS A 211 -9.48 4.87 13.85
CA LYS A 211 -9.98 6.11 14.44
C LYS A 211 -9.12 7.29 14.02
N ALA A 212 -9.69 8.51 14.07
CA ALA A 212 -8.93 9.73 13.81
C ALA A 212 -7.66 9.75 14.67
N PRO A 213 -6.51 10.11 14.11
CA PRO A 213 -5.25 10.12 14.82
C PRO A 213 -5.22 11.19 15.89
N THR A 214 -4.55 10.92 16.98
CA THR A 214 -4.27 11.89 18.05
C THR A 214 -2.86 12.42 17.87
N PRO A 215 -2.65 13.72 17.63
CA PRO A 215 -1.33 14.32 17.69
C PRO A 215 -0.80 14.30 19.13
N ILE A 216 0.30 13.59 19.35
CA ILE A 216 1.01 13.57 20.65
C ILE A 216 1.83 14.83 20.77
N PHE A 217 2.54 15.20 19.69
CA PHE A 217 3.34 16.40 19.61
C PHE A 217 3.19 17.04 18.22
N ARG A 218 3.28 18.37 18.17
CA ARG A 218 3.31 19.12 16.93
C ARG A 218 4.74 19.31 16.45
N GLY A 219 5.01 18.91 15.21
CA GLY A 219 6.26 19.15 14.53
C GLY A 219 6.24 20.42 13.68
N SER A 220 7.35 20.72 13.04
CA SER A 220 7.46 21.88 12.17
C SER A 220 7.06 21.58 10.71
N CYS A 221 7.05 20.31 10.32
CA CYS A 221 6.91 19.87 8.92
C CYS A 221 7.96 20.53 7.98
N ASN A 222 9.12 20.84 8.53
CA ASN A 222 10.17 21.57 7.85
C ASN A 222 11.54 21.00 8.23
N SER A 223 12.30 20.58 7.26
CA SER A 223 13.64 19.99 7.44
C SER A 223 14.67 20.93 8.08
N PHE A 224 14.42 22.24 8.14
CA PHE A 224 15.28 23.22 8.80
C PHE A 224 15.00 23.39 10.29
N PHE A 225 13.79 23.02 10.74
CA PHE A 225 13.41 23.07 12.13
C PHE A 225 13.03 21.65 12.55
N PRO A 226 13.71 21.06 13.53
CA PRO A 226 13.47 19.69 13.93
C PRO A 226 12.01 19.49 14.36
N GLY A 227 11.32 18.66 13.60
CA GLY A 227 10.10 18.01 14.00
C GLY A 227 10.45 16.64 14.60
N PHE A 228 9.55 15.70 14.47
CA PHE A 228 9.76 14.34 14.94
C PHE A 228 10.19 13.44 13.79
N ALA A 229 11.27 12.69 14.02
CA ALA A 229 11.64 11.53 13.23
C ALA A 229 11.44 10.29 14.11
N ASN A 230 10.64 9.36 13.65
CA ASN A 230 10.47 8.08 14.32
C ASN A 230 11.48 7.08 13.73
N CYS A 231 11.89 6.12 14.55
CA CYS A 231 12.76 5.03 14.12
C CYS A 231 11.93 3.75 14.04
N PRO A 232 12.15 2.86 13.05
CA PRO A 232 11.41 1.61 12.94
C PRO A 232 11.85 0.58 14.01
N THR A 233 11.83 0.98 15.27
CA THR A 233 12.13 0.11 16.41
C THR A 233 10.85 -0.47 16.98
N PRO A 234 10.84 -1.73 17.45
CA PRO A 234 9.67 -2.31 18.11
C PRO A 234 9.24 -1.48 19.33
N VAL A 235 7.93 -1.36 19.52
CA VAL A 235 7.39 -0.87 20.78
C VAL A 235 7.51 -2.00 21.80
N VAL A 236 8.21 -1.73 22.91
CA VAL A 236 8.40 -2.69 24.00
C VAL A 236 7.66 -2.15 25.24
N TYR A 237 6.93 -3.04 25.94
CA TYR A 237 6.17 -2.73 27.16
C TYR A 237 6.23 -3.87 28.17
#